data_7d80167b762f1a8a7b5c8c5073f4aa3a
#
_entry.id   7d80167b762f1a8a7b5c8c5073f4aa3a
#
_cell.length_a   1.000
_cell.length_b   1.000
_cell.length_c   1.000
_cell.angle_alpha   90.00
_cell.angle_beta   90.00
_cell.angle_gamma   90.00
#
_symmetry.space_group_name_H-M   'P 1'
#
loop_
_entity.id
_entity.type
_entity.pdbx_description
1 polymer ?
#
loop_
_entity_poly.entity_id
_entity_poly.type
_entity_poly.pdbx_seq_one_letter_code
_entity_poly.pdbx_strand_id
1 'polypeptide(L)'
;TGRRRVFALNECGDPGLDAPFIEHNGLAGWADDGEAVAGLARFLVEARRAGPLEGWDELRLGGVPRAWADGFAAAGLTVARRAEQPTFAVDLAALRAAGADLAATLETTTRRQIRRALALYVRRGPLRLERVGQAPARRAVAARLRTLHQARWQAVGRPGAFASPVFDAHAAALVDGGVESGEVELLQVSAGEATIGILLNLVAGDRVASYVSGFVRERDNRLKPGLVCHALAIERHAAEGRSTYDLLAGEARYKRSLAAESAPLVWLSVFPGALSAWRAAGRRVLARWRAATVNARRTEHEDPAPRA
;
A
#
# COMPACT_ATOMS: atom_id res chain seq x y z
N THR A 1 -27.47 -19.24 -17.29
CA THR A 1 -26.59 -18.28 -16.53
C THR A 1 -25.15 -18.42 -17.03
N GLY A 2 -24.79 -17.61 -18.05
CA GLY A 2 -23.45 -17.63 -18.62
C GLY A 2 -22.37 -17.30 -17.59
N ARG A 3 -21.24 -18.02 -17.64
CA ARG A 3 -20.04 -17.72 -16.87
C ARG A 3 -19.53 -16.33 -17.26
N ARG A 4 -19.24 -15.50 -16.27
CA ARG A 4 -18.66 -14.18 -16.46
C ARG A 4 -17.15 -14.31 -16.63
N ARG A 5 -16.58 -13.64 -17.64
CA ARG A 5 -15.13 -13.53 -17.84
C ARG A 5 -14.64 -12.23 -17.24
N VAL A 6 -13.99 -12.33 -16.07
CA VAL A 6 -13.38 -11.20 -15.39
C VAL A 6 -11.87 -11.35 -15.49
N PHE A 7 -11.23 -10.33 -16.00
CA PHE A 7 -9.79 -10.20 -15.99
C PHE A 7 -9.38 -9.20 -14.90
N ALA A 8 -8.25 -9.41 -14.30
CA ALA A 8 -7.73 -8.52 -13.30
C ALA A 8 -6.21 -8.38 -13.47
N LEU A 9 -5.69 -7.19 -13.25
CA LEU A 9 -4.27 -6.94 -13.19
C LEU A 9 -3.84 -7.01 -11.72
N ASN A 10 -3.06 -8.05 -11.39
CA ASN A 10 -2.57 -8.33 -10.05
C ASN A 10 -3.65 -8.48 -8.95
N GLU A 11 -4.90 -8.71 -9.34
CA GLU A 11 -6.01 -9.04 -8.44
C GLU A 11 -6.68 -10.34 -8.94
N CYS A 12 -7.16 -11.19 -8.05
CA CYS A 12 -7.97 -12.37 -8.42
C CYS A 12 -9.45 -12.18 -8.06
N GLY A 13 -9.79 -11.16 -7.28
CA GLY A 13 -11.13 -10.85 -6.81
C GLY A 13 -11.54 -11.60 -5.55
N ASP A 14 -10.64 -12.36 -4.95
CA ASP A 14 -10.80 -12.95 -3.63
C ASP A 14 -10.09 -12.05 -2.59
N PRO A 15 -10.84 -11.44 -1.64
CA PRO A 15 -10.25 -10.55 -0.64
C PRO A 15 -9.16 -11.19 0.23
N GLY A 16 -9.17 -12.51 0.37
CA GLY A 16 -8.15 -13.25 1.12
C GLY A 16 -6.83 -13.36 0.35
N LEU A 17 -6.92 -13.52 -0.96
CA LEU A 17 -5.78 -13.62 -1.86
C LEU A 17 -5.28 -12.24 -2.30
N ASP A 18 -6.17 -11.25 -2.41
CA ASP A 18 -5.86 -9.86 -2.75
C ASP A 18 -5.39 -9.05 -1.52
N ALA A 19 -4.92 -9.74 -0.46
CA ALA A 19 -4.43 -9.13 0.77
C ALA A 19 -3.15 -8.30 0.62
N PRO A 20 -2.19 -8.59 -0.28
CA PRO A 20 -1.11 -7.67 -0.61
C PRO A 20 -1.64 -6.35 -1.15
N PHE A 21 -1.06 -5.23 -0.69
CA PHE A 21 -1.48 -3.92 -1.16
C PHE A 21 -1.07 -3.75 -2.63
N ILE A 22 -2.08 -3.51 -3.49
CA ILE A 22 -1.88 -3.30 -4.92
C ILE A 22 -1.98 -1.80 -5.18
N GLU A 23 -0.84 -1.18 -5.37
CA GLU A 23 -0.69 0.25 -5.59
C GLU A 23 0.38 0.50 -6.66
N HIS A 24 0.28 1.64 -7.38
CA HIS A 24 1.14 1.95 -8.52
C HIS A 24 1.18 0.84 -9.58
N ASN A 25 0.02 0.20 -9.77
CA ASN A 25 -0.14 -0.84 -10.76
C ASN A 25 -0.11 -0.25 -12.17
N GLY A 26 0.47 -0.97 -13.13
CA GLY A 26 0.63 -0.46 -14.48
C GLY A 26 1.15 -1.53 -15.44
N LEU A 27 1.46 -1.11 -16.66
CA LEU A 27 2.08 -1.96 -17.66
C LEU A 27 3.60 -1.79 -17.61
N ALA A 28 4.32 -2.89 -17.46
CA ALA A 28 5.78 -2.87 -17.42
C ALA A 28 6.37 -2.38 -18.75
N GLY A 29 7.41 -1.54 -18.68
CA GLY A 29 8.15 -1.07 -19.85
C GLY A 29 7.55 0.14 -20.57
N TRP A 30 6.46 0.73 -20.08
CA TRP A 30 5.87 1.94 -20.65
C TRP A 30 6.29 3.15 -19.84
N ALA A 31 6.89 4.13 -20.52
CA ALA A 31 7.32 5.38 -19.88
C ALA A 31 6.19 6.42 -19.78
N ASP A 32 5.16 6.30 -20.61
CA ASP A 32 4.00 7.19 -20.69
C ASP A 32 2.72 6.43 -20.39
N ASP A 33 2.09 6.77 -19.26
CA ASP A 33 0.81 6.18 -18.85
C ASP A 33 -0.32 6.43 -19.87
N GLY A 34 -0.32 7.56 -20.57
CA GLY A 34 -1.33 7.89 -21.57
C GLY A 34 -1.25 6.97 -22.79
N GLU A 35 -0.07 6.71 -23.30
CA GLU A 35 0.15 5.78 -24.41
C GLU A 35 -0.14 4.34 -24.00
N ALA A 36 0.29 3.94 -22.81
CA ALA A 36 0.02 2.62 -22.25
C ALA A 36 -1.48 2.36 -22.14
N VAL A 37 -2.23 3.31 -21.60
CA VAL A 37 -3.69 3.20 -21.47
C VAL A 37 -4.38 3.15 -22.82
N ALA A 38 -3.99 4.01 -23.76
CA ALA A 38 -4.56 4.01 -25.12
C ALA A 38 -4.28 2.69 -25.84
N GLY A 39 -3.07 2.14 -25.71
CA GLY A 39 -2.69 0.84 -26.23
C GLY A 39 -3.51 -0.30 -25.63
N LEU A 40 -3.61 -0.36 -24.33
CA LEU A 40 -4.42 -1.34 -23.61
C LEU A 40 -5.89 -1.23 -23.97
N ALA A 41 -6.44 -0.02 -24.07
CA ALA A 41 -7.84 0.19 -24.43
C ALA A 41 -8.15 -0.31 -25.85
N ARG A 42 -7.29 0.00 -26.83
CA ARG A 42 -7.40 -0.55 -28.21
C ARG A 42 -7.35 -2.06 -28.20
N PHE A 43 -6.36 -2.64 -27.51
CA PHE A 43 -6.23 -4.09 -27.39
C PHE A 43 -7.50 -4.73 -26.79
N LEU A 44 -8.09 -4.16 -25.76
CA LEU A 44 -9.31 -4.67 -25.12
C LEU A 44 -10.52 -4.63 -26.07
N VAL A 45 -10.66 -3.57 -26.86
CA VAL A 45 -11.75 -3.43 -27.85
C VAL A 45 -11.61 -4.47 -28.96
N GLU A 46 -10.38 -4.67 -29.46
CA GLU A 46 -10.09 -5.66 -30.50
C GLU A 46 -10.19 -7.10 -30.00
N ALA A 47 -9.57 -7.39 -28.85
CA ALA A 47 -9.51 -8.72 -28.27
C ALA A 47 -10.88 -9.25 -27.80
N ARG A 48 -11.89 -8.38 -27.67
CA ARG A 48 -13.27 -8.81 -27.41
C ARG A 48 -13.87 -9.61 -28.56
N ARG A 49 -13.42 -9.34 -29.79
CA ARG A 49 -13.98 -9.95 -31.00
C ARG A 49 -13.39 -11.32 -31.28
N ALA A 50 -12.14 -11.52 -30.93
CA ALA A 50 -11.41 -12.77 -31.13
C ALA A 50 -10.21 -12.86 -30.21
N GLY A 51 -9.73 -14.06 -29.90
CA GLY A 51 -8.50 -14.29 -29.14
C GLY A 51 -8.74 -14.65 -27.67
N PRO A 52 -7.68 -14.59 -26.84
CA PRO A 52 -7.73 -15.09 -25.46
C PRO A 52 -8.70 -14.32 -24.55
N LEU A 53 -9.03 -13.08 -24.90
CA LEU A 53 -9.99 -12.23 -24.18
C LEU A 53 -11.36 -12.15 -24.87
N GLU A 54 -11.67 -13.01 -25.85
CA GLU A 54 -12.97 -12.99 -26.52
C GLU A 54 -14.12 -13.00 -25.52
N GLY A 55 -15.09 -12.09 -25.71
CA GLY A 55 -16.29 -12.02 -24.87
C GLY A 55 -16.02 -11.67 -23.41
N TRP A 56 -14.95 -10.92 -23.09
CA TRP A 56 -14.72 -10.44 -21.73
C TRP A 56 -15.85 -9.51 -21.23
N ASP A 57 -16.16 -9.60 -19.94
CA ASP A 57 -17.23 -8.85 -19.31
C ASP A 57 -16.75 -7.70 -18.41
N GLU A 58 -15.60 -7.87 -17.78
CA GLU A 58 -15.02 -6.87 -16.86
C GLU A 58 -13.50 -7.03 -16.80
N LEU A 59 -12.80 -5.90 -16.84
CA LEU A 59 -11.40 -5.80 -16.42
C LEU A 59 -11.33 -5.05 -15.09
N ARG A 60 -10.63 -5.61 -14.12
CA ARG A 60 -10.35 -4.98 -12.82
C ARG A 60 -8.93 -4.48 -12.77
N LEU A 61 -8.79 -3.24 -12.31
CA LEU A 61 -7.50 -2.57 -12.15
C LEU A 61 -7.46 -1.98 -10.74
N GLY A 62 -6.48 -2.37 -9.95
CA GLY A 62 -6.25 -1.85 -8.61
C GLY A 62 -5.09 -0.86 -8.59
N GLY A 63 -5.25 0.27 -7.89
CA GLY A 63 -4.15 1.19 -7.61
C GLY A 63 -3.47 1.80 -8.83
N VAL A 64 -4.24 2.15 -9.87
CA VAL A 64 -3.73 2.81 -11.09
C VAL A 64 -3.87 4.33 -11.00
N PRO A 65 -3.08 5.12 -11.76
CA PRO A 65 -3.28 6.57 -11.88
C PRO A 65 -4.69 6.92 -12.36
N ARG A 66 -5.25 8.03 -11.86
CA ARG A 66 -6.61 8.48 -12.22
C ARG A 66 -6.80 8.69 -13.73
N ALA A 67 -5.77 9.15 -14.44
CA ALA A 67 -5.79 9.35 -15.88
C ALA A 67 -6.17 8.07 -16.68
N TRP A 68 -5.97 6.89 -16.12
CA TRP A 68 -6.40 5.64 -16.74
C TRP A 68 -7.91 5.56 -16.92
N ALA A 69 -8.69 6.12 -15.99
CA ALA A 69 -10.15 6.16 -16.12
C ALA A 69 -10.58 6.97 -17.35
N ASP A 70 -9.94 8.11 -17.57
CA ASP A 70 -10.24 9.00 -18.69
C ASP A 70 -9.81 8.38 -20.02
N GLY A 71 -8.65 7.72 -20.06
CA GLY A 71 -8.15 7.02 -21.25
C GLY A 71 -9.06 5.86 -21.70
N PHE A 72 -9.56 5.05 -20.78
CA PHE A 72 -10.53 3.99 -21.11
C PHE A 72 -11.87 4.57 -21.58
N ALA A 73 -12.36 5.63 -20.93
CA ALA A 73 -13.59 6.30 -21.33
C ALA A 73 -13.47 6.91 -22.74
N ALA A 74 -12.35 7.54 -23.07
CA ALA A 74 -12.07 8.08 -24.39
C ALA A 74 -12.06 7.01 -25.50
N ALA A 75 -11.70 5.78 -25.16
CA ALA A 75 -11.75 4.63 -26.07
C ALA A 75 -13.16 3.99 -26.18
N GLY A 76 -14.20 4.59 -25.59
CA GLY A 76 -15.59 4.12 -25.63
C GLY A 76 -15.89 2.98 -24.65
N LEU A 77 -14.99 2.66 -23.73
CA LEU A 77 -15.23 1.69 -22.67
C LEU A 77 -16.00 2.34 -21.50
N THR A 78 -16.82 1.55 -20.81
CA THR A 78 -17.52 2.06 -19.63
C THR A 78 -16.70 1.80 -18.39
N VAL A 79 -16.40 2.88 -17.65
CA VAL A 79 -15.57 2.84 -16.45
C VAL A 79 -16.43 3.05 -15.21
N ALA A 80 -16.26 2.18 -14.22
CA ALA A 80 -16.80 2.35 -12.88
C ALA A 80 -15.67 2.41 -11.86
N ARG A 81 -15.59 3.51 -11.10
CA ARG A 81 -14.65 3.65 -10.00
C ARG A 81 -15.11 2.81 -8.80
N ARG A 82 -14.26 1.92 -8.33
CA ARG A 82 -14.50 1.09 -7.13
C ARG A 82 -14.06 1.80 -5.86
N ALA A 83 -12.91 2.48 -5.93
CA ALA A 83 -12.34 3.28 -4.86
C ALA A 83 -11.41 4.35 -5.43
N GLU A 84 -11.11 5.36 -4.61
CA GLU A 84 -10.07 6.35 -4.85
C GLU A 84 -9.42 6.66 -3.51
N GLN A 85 -8.09 6.77 -3.51
CA GLN A 85 -7.33 7.05 -2.30
C GLN A 85 -6.22 8.08 -2.59
N PRO A 86 -6.02 9.07 -1.71
CA PRO A 86 -4.88 9.96 -1.80
C PRO A 86 -3.59 9.19 -1.57
N THR A 87 -2.52 9.61 -2.21
CA THR A 87 -1.15 9.16 -1.96
C THR A 87 -0.32 10.29 -1.39
N PHE A 88 0.79 9.96 -0.74
CA PHE A 88 1.66 10.94 -0.12
C PHE A 88 3.11 10.59 -0.42
N ALA A 89 3.85 11.56 -0.96
CA ALA A 89 5.24 11.35 -1.32
C ALA A 89 6.12 12.56 -0.94
N VAL A 90 7.37 12.28 -0.62
CA VAL A 90 8.40 13.29 -0.41
C VAL A 90 9.25 13.37 -1.66
N ASP A 91 9.38 14.57 -2.23
CA ASP A 91 10.37 14.86 -3.27
C ASP A 91 11.76 14.94 -2.63
N LEU A 92 12.53 13.89 -2.82
CA LEU A 92 13.88 13.79 -2.25
C LEU A 92 14.90 14.66 -2.97
N ALA A 93 14.65 15.00 -4.25
CA ALA A 93 15.51 15.92 -5.00
C ALA A 93 15.35 17.35 -4.45
N ALA A 94 14.12 17.80 -4.25
CA ALA A 94 13.82 19.07 -3.61
C ALA A 94 14.35 19.12 -2.16
N LEU A 95 14.21 18.02 -1.40
CA LEU A 95 14.75 17.93 -0.04
C LEU A 95 16.28 18.07 -0.02
N ARG A 96 17.01 17.42 -0.95
CA ARG A 96 18.46 17.58 -1.07
C ARG A 96 18.86 19.03 -1.37
N ALA A 97 18.15 19.65 -2.32
CA ALA A 97 18.40 21.05 -2.68
C ALA A 97 18.18 22.01 -1.49
N ALA A 98 17.28 21.65 -0.56
CA ALA A 98 17.01 22.40 0.67
C ALA A 98 17.95 22.04 1.84
N GLY A 99 19.02 21.26 1.62
CA GLY A 99 20.01 20.90 2.66
C GLY A 99 19.74 19.59 3.39
N ALA A 100 18.81 18.75 2.90
CA ALA A 100 18.48 17.40 3.37
C ALA A 100 17.98 17.29 4.85
N ASP A 101 17.61 18.39 5.51
CA ASP A 101 16.93 18.38 6.81
C ASP A 101 15.39 18.31 6.56
N LEU A 102 14.82 17.12 6.64
CA LEU A 102 13.37 16.94 6.45
C LEU A 102 12.60 17.79 7.46
N ALA A 103 13.03 17.83 8.72
CA ALA A 103 12.31 18.55 9.75
C ALA A 103 12.19 20.06 9.44
N ALA A 104 13.17 20.64 8.74
CA ALA A 104 13.14 22.04 8.35
C ALA A 104 12.06 22.34 7.29
N THR A 105 11.70 21.37 6.44
CA THR A 105 10.69 21.53 5.38
C THR A 105 9.26 21.33 5.86
N LEU A 106 9.08 20.78 7.06
CA LEU A 106 7.77 20.42 7.59
C LEU A 106 7.12 21.56 8.41
N GLU A 107 5.82 21.46 8.58
CA GLU A 107 5.01 22.32 9.44
C GLU A 107 5.60 22.42 10.87
N THR A 108 5.50 23.58 11.49
CA THR A 108 6.09 23.89 12.80
C THR A 108 5.76 22.85 13.88
N THR A 109 4.55 22.32 13.89
CA THR A 109 4.14 21.31 14.89
C THR A 109 4.85 19.98 14.68
N THR A 110 4.89 19.50 13.43
CA THR A 110 5.55 18.22 13.09
C THR A 110 7.06 18.34 13.27
N ARG A 111 7.66 19.44 12.83
CA ARG A 111 9.07 19.77 13.03
C ARG A 111 9.45 19.70 14.51
N ARG A 112 8.69 20.36 15.39
CA ARG A 112 8.92 20.31 16.85
C ARG A 112 8.77 18.89 17.42
N GLN A 113 7.82 18.13 16.95
CA GLN A 113 7.63 16.75 17.38
C GLN A 113 8.82 15.87 17.02
N ILE A 114 9.29 15.93 15.78
CA ILE A 114 10.42 15.14 15.29
C ILE A 114 11.70 15.53 16.05
N ARG A 115 12.04 16.82 16.12
CA ARG A 115 13.25 17.29 16.83
C ARG A 115 13.26 16.89 18.29
N ARG A 116 12.11 17.03 18.97
CA ARG A 116 11.98 16.59 20.38
C ARG A 116 12.13 15.07 20.52
N ALA A 117 11.51 14.29 19.65
CA ALA A 117 11.59 12.84 19.68
C ALA A 117 13.03 12.35 19.42
N LEU A 118 13.73 12.91 18.43
CA LEU A 118 15.13 12.64 18.16
C LEU A 118 16.01 12.92 19.39
N ALA A 119 15.85 14.09 20.01
CA ALA A 119 16.62 14.45 21.21
C ALA A 119 16.35 13.50 22.40
N LEU A 120 15.12 13.01 22.54
CA LEU A 120 14.78 12.03 23.59
C LEU A 120 15.38 10.66 23.30
N TYR A 121 15.38 10.20 22.04
CA TYR A 121 15.99 8.92 21.67
C TYR A 121 17.51 8.96 21.77
N VAL A 122 18.16 10.05 21.42
CA VAL A 122 19.63 10.23 21.59
C VAL A 122 20.06 10.08 23.06
N ARG A 123 19.20 10.44 24.01
CA ARG A 123 19.48 10.21 25.46
C ARG A 123 19.47 8.74 25.86
N ARG A 124 18.87 7.86 25.05
CA ARG A 124 18.86 6.40 25.26
C ARG A 124 20.07 5.72 24.64
N GLY A 125 20.84 6.44 23.83
CA GLY A 125 22.02 6.00 23.11
C GLY A 125 22.07 6.52 21.67
N PRO A 126 23.13 6.25 20.92
CA PRO A 126 23.26 6.71 19.54
C PRO A 126 22.12 6.15 18.69
N LEU A 127 21.52 7.04 17.89
CA LEU A 127 20.54 6.64 16.88
C LEU A 127 21.28 6.03 15.69
N ARG A 128 20.84 4.84 15.28
CA ARG A 128 21.36 4.13 14.11
C ARG A 128 20.22 3.74 13.20
N LEU A 129 20.42 3.90 11.89
CA LEU A 129 19.56 3.35 10.85
C LEU A 129 20.41 2.40 10.02
N GLU A 130 20.09 1.13 10.08
CA GLU A 130 20.84 0.05 9.45
C GLU A 130 20.02 -0.62 8.35
N ARG A 131 20.65 -0.85 7.19
CA ARG A 131 20.08 -1.69 6.12
C ARG A 131 20.49 -3.13 6.39
N VAL A 132 19.52 -3.98 6.63
CA VAL A 132 19.73 -5.38 7.00
C VAL A 132 19.67 -6.26 5.75
N GLY A 133 20.83 -6.68 5.24
CA GLY A 133 20.92 -7.45 4.00
C GLY A 133 21.21 -8.93 4.20
N GLN A 134 21.97 -9.30 5.24
CA GLN A 134 22.46 -10.67 5.40
C GLN A 134 21.49 -11.59 6.15
N ALA A 135 21.30 -12.80 5.64
CA ALA A 135 20.70 -13.89 6.41
C ALA A 135 21.75 -14.42 7.43
N PRO A 136 21.42 -14.79 8.68
CA PRO A 136 20.07 -14.92 9.26
C PRO A 136 19.50 -13.64 9.87
N ALA A 137 20.32 -12.57 10.03
CA ALA A 137 19.85 -11.29 10.65
C ALA A 137 18.60 -10.73 9.96
N ARG A 138 18.54 -10.81 8.63
CA ARG A 138 17.40 -10.40 7.80
C ARG A 138 16.09 -11.05 8.25
N ARG A 139 16.08 -12.37 8.44
CA ARG A 139 14.89 -13.11 8.88
C ARG A 139 14.48 -12.76 10.30
N ALA A 140 15.44 -12.58 11.21
CA ALA A 140 15.16 -12.18 12.59
C ALA A 140 14.53 -10.78 12.65
N VAL A 141 15.04 -9.83 11.86
CA VAL A 141 14.49 -8.47 11.79
C VAL A 141 13.10 -8.47 11.12
N ALA A 142 12.87 -9.27 10.09
CA ALA A 142 11.55 -9.42 9.48
C ALA A 142 10.52 -10.03 10.45
N ALA A 143 10.90 -11.03 11.23
CA ALA A 143 10.04 -11.60 12.28
C ALA A 143 9.70 -10.55 13.35
N ARG A 144 10.66 -9.71 13.72
CA ARG A 144 10.44 -8.60 14.65
C ARG A 144 9.52 -7.51 14.06
N LEU A 145 9.67 -7.17 12.78
CA LEU A 145 8.76 -6.29 12.05
C LEU A 145 7.31 -6.79 12.16
N ARG A 146 7.09 -8.07 11.83
CA ARG A 146 5.79 -8.74 11.95
C ARG A 146 5.19 -8.60 13.35
N THR A 147 5.98 -8.90 14.38
CA THR A 147 5.54 -8.78 15.78
C THR A 147 5.15 -7.35 16.15
N LEU A 148 5.98 -6.36 15.82
CA LEU A 148 5.70 -4.95 16.13
C LEU A 148 4.48 -4.44 15.37
N HIS A 149 4.33 -4.81 14.10
CA HIS A 149 3.19 -4.45 13.28
C HIS A 149 1.89 -5.02 13.85
N GLN A 150 1.85 -6.33 14.13
CA GLN A 150 0.66 -6.98 14.66
C GLN A 150 0.26 -6.43 16.04
N ALA A 151 1.22 -6.24 16.94
CA ALA A 151 0.96 -5.66 18.26
C ALA A 151 0.30 -4.26 18.17
N ARG A 152 0.72 -3.43 17.22
CA ARG A 152 0.12 -2.11 16.99
C ARG A 152 -1.33 -2.21 16.52
N TRP A 153 -1.60 -3.08 15.53
CA TRP A 153 -2.95 -3.19 14.96
C TRP A 153 -3.93 -3.88 15.91
N GLN A 154 -3.49 -4.90 16.61
CA GLN A 154 -4.28 -5.56 17.66
C GLN A 154 -4.64 -4.59 18.81
N ALA A 155 -3.73 -3.69 19.18
CA ALA A 155 -3.99 -2.68 20.20
C ALA A 155 -5.09 -1.67 19.82
N VAL A 156 -5.46 -1.58 18.54
CA VAL A 156 -6.58 -0.75 18.03
C VAL A 156 -7.75 -1.60 17.52
N GLY A 157 -7.80 -2.89 17.90
CA GLY A 157 -8.89 -3.80 17.55
C GLY A 157 -8.94 -4.22 16.07
N ARG A 158 -7.81 -4.14 15.36
CA ARG A 158 -7.71 -4.53 13.94
C ARG A 158 -6.79 -5.73 13.75
N PRO A 159 -7.02 -6.58 12.74
CA PRO A 159 -6.22 -7.80 12.54
C PRO A 159 -4.77 -7.52 12.14
N GLY A 160 -4.48 -6.38 11.48
CA GLY A 160 -3.18 -6.11 10.88
C GLY A 160 -2.91 -6.94 9.60
N ALA A 161 -1.96 -6.49 8.79
CA ALA A 161 -1.70 -7.11 7.49
C ALA A 161 -1.23 -8.57 7.60
N PHE A 162 -0.35 -8.86 8.56
CA PHE A 162 0.18 -10.21 8.79
C PHE A 162 -0.81 -11.21 9.42
N ALA A 163 -2.06 -10.81 9.67
CA ALA A 163 -3.13 -11.75 9.99
C ALA A 163 -3.61 -12.52 8.75
N SER A 164 -3.35 -12.01 7.54
CA SER A 164 -3.55 -12.76 6.30
C SER A 164 -2.36 -13.68 6.05
N PRO A 165 -2.57 -15.01 5.91
CA PRO A 165 -1.51 -15.94 5.55
C PRO A 165 -0.87 -15.62 4.19
N VAL A 166 -1.66 -15.07 3.25
CA VAL A 166 -1.18 -14.68 1.92
C VAL A 166 -0.25 -13.48 2.02
N PHE A 167 -0.61 -12.46 2.81
CA PHE A 167 0.26 -11.31 3.04
C PHE A 167 1.56 -11.73 3.77
N ASP A 168 1.45 -12.60 4.77
CA ASP A 168 2.59 -13.09 5.54
C ASP A 168 3.59 -13.83 4.64
N ALA A 169 3.09 -14.74 3.79
CA ALA A 169 3.90 -15.46 2.81
C ALA A 169 4.50 -14.53 1.75
N HIS A 170 3.73 -13.56 1.26
CA HIS A 170 4.20 -12.56 0.31
C HIS A 170 5.33 -11.70 0.90
N ALA A 171 5.15 -11.19 2.13
CA ALA A 171 6.18 -10.41 2.81
C ALA A 171 7.46 -11.22 3.07
N ALA A 172 7.35 -12.51 3.40
CA ALA A 172 8.50 -13.39 3.55
C ALA A 172 9.24 -13.59 2.22
N ALA A 173 8.52 -13.81 1.11
CA ALA A 173 9.11 -13.93 -0.22
C ALA A 173 9.82 -12.65 -0.67
N LEU A 174 9.22 -11.47 -0.40
CA LEU A 174 9.85 -10.18 -0.66
C LEU A 174 11.16 -10.02 0.12
N VAL A 175 11.19 -10.42 1.39
CA VAL A 175 12.40 -10.33 2.22
C VAL A 175 13.46 -11.31 1.73
N ASP A 176 13.10 -12.54 1.39
CA ASP A 176 14.07 -13.57 1.00
C ASP A 176 14.68 -13.31 -0.40
N GLY A 177 13.89 -12.91 -1.38
CA GLY A 177 14.37 -12.68 -2.76
C GLY A 177 14.71 -11.20 -3.05
N GLY A 178 13.82 -10.29 -2.69
CA GLY A 178 13.92 -8.89 -3.08
C GLY A 178 15.04 -8.10 -2.39
N VAL A 179 15.45 -8.51 -1.17
CA VAL A 179 16.60 -7.87 -0.49
C VAL A 179 17.91 -8.18 -1.20
N GLU A 180 18.06 -9.38 -1.74
CA GLU A 180 19.28 -9.77 -2.48
C GLU A 180 19.36 -9.08 -3.86
N SER A 181 18.21 -8.89 -4.53
CA SER A 181 18.15 -8.17 -5.80
C SER A 181 18.22 -6.64 -5.64
N GLY A 182 18.05 -6.13 -4.42
CA GLY A 182 17.99 -4.69 -4.14
C GLY A 182 16.63 -4.04 -4.42
N GLU A 183 15.62 -4.82 -4.78
CA GLU A 183 14.23 -4.36 -4.99
C GLU A 183 13.46 -4.21 -3.68
N VAL A 184 13.99 -4.76 -2.59
CA VAL A 184 13.43 -4.63 -1.24
C VAL A 184 14.51 -4.16 -0.27
N GLU A 185 14.14 -3.26 0.60
CA GLU A 185 14.97 -2.75 1.66
C GLU A 185 14.35 -3.05 3.02
N LEU A 186 15.13 -3.65 3.90
CA LEU A 186 14.75 -3.85 5.30
C LEU A 186 15.62 -2.94 6.16
N LEU A 187 15.01 -1.89 6.72
CA LEU A 187 15.67 -0.89 7.55
C LEU A 187 15.30 -1.09 9.01
N GLN A 188 16.32 -1.19 9.87
CA GLN A 188 16.14 -1.21 11.32
C GLN A 188 16.64 0.11 11.91
N VAL A 189 15.82 0.73 12.75
CA VAL A 189 16.20 1.93 13.52
C VAL A 189 16.32 1.56 14.98
N SER A 190 17.44 1.94 15.60
CA SER A 190 17.72 1.71 17.01
C SER A 190 18.18 2.98 17.73
N ALA A 191 17.96 3.03 19.04
CA ALA A 191 18.52 4.02 19.96
C ALA A 191 19.32 3.26 21.03
N GLY A 192 20.65 3.36 20.97
CA GLY A 192 21.53 2.42 21.67
C GLY A 192 21.30 1.00 21.17
N GLU A 193 21.12 0.06 22.09
CA GLU A 193 20.84 -1.35 21.75
C GLU A 193 19.35 -1.64 21.50
N ALA A 194 18.45 -0.68 21.73
CA ALA A 194 17.03 -0.88 21.62
C ALA A 194 16.52 -0.55 20.20
N THR A 195 15.95 -1.53 19.51
CA THR A 195 15.21 -1.29 18.26
C THR A 195 13.96 -0.45 18.56
N ILE A 196 13.79 0.67 17.87
CA ILE A 196 12.60 1.54 17.98
C ILE A 196 11.63 1.37 16.82
N GLY A 197 12.08 0.89 15.66
CA GLY A 197 11.22 0.59 14.53
C GLY A 197 11.93 -0.11 13.40
N ILE A 198 11.14 -0.71 12.52
CA ILE A 198 11.59 -1.41 11.32
C ILE A 198 10.70 -1.00 10.16
N LEU A 199 11.31 -0.72 9.02
CA LEU A 199 10.65 -0.40 7.76
C LEU A 199 11.00 -1.45 6.73
N LEU A 200 10.01 -1.95 6.01
CA LEU A 200 10.17 -2.70 4.78
C LEU A 200 9.75 -1.79 3.64
N ASN A 201 10.69 -1.45 2.79
CA ASN A 201 10.49 -0.60 1.63
C ASN A 201 10.63 -1.42 0.34
N LEU A 202 9.89 -1.03 -0.69
CA LEU A 202 10.10 -1.49 -2.07
C LEU A 202 10.92 -0.45 -2.82
N VAL A 203 11.83 -0.89 -3.66
CA VAL A 203 12.75 -0.02 -4.42
C VAL A 203 12.57 -0.29 -5.90
N ALA A 204 12.23 0.74 -6.66
CA ALA A 204 12.11 0.67 -8.11
C ALA A 204 12.86 1.85 -8.74
N GLY A 205 14.02 1.58 -9.31
CA GLY A 205 14.91 2.62 -9.83
C GLY A 205 15.33 3.59 -8.71
N ASP A 206 14.99 4.86 -8.87
CA ASP A 206 15.28 5.93 -7.91
C ASP A 206 14.12 6.23 -6.93
N ARG A 207 13.03 5.46 -7.00
CA ARG A 207 11.86 5.58 -6.13
C ARG A 207 11.89 4.56 -5.01
N VAL A 208 11.47 4.96 -3.82
CA VAL A 208 11.37 4.10 -2.64
C VAL A 208 9.95 4.20 -2.10
N ALA A 209 9.27 3.07 -1.97
CA ALA A 209 7.91 2.99 -1.42
C ALA A 209 7.93 2.33 -0.04
N SER A 210 7.37 3.01 0.97
CA SER A 210 7.29 2.48 2.34
C SER A 210 6.12 1.51 2.46
N TYR A 211 6.40 0.22 2.24
CA TYR A 211 5.39 -0.81 2.08
C TYR A 211 4.74 -1.24 3.41
N VAL A 212 5.55 -1.65 4.38
CA VAL A 212 5.04 -2.01 5.71
C VAL A 212 6.03 -1.62 6.81
N SER A 213 5.52 -1.28 7.98
CA SER A 213 6.33 -0.83 9.11
C SER A 213 5.85 -1.40 10.43
N GLY A 214 6.79 -1.56 11.36
CA GLY A 214 6.54 -1.93 12.74
C GLY A 214 7.30 -1.02 13.70
N PHE A 215 6.61 -0.46 14.68
CA PHE A 215 7.20 0.47 15.65
C PHE A 215 6.93 0.00 17.06
N VAL A 216 7.87 0.23 17.97
CA VAL A 216 7.66 -0.01 19.39
C VAL A 216 6.55 0.88 19.93
N ARG A 217 5.82 0.38 20.90
CA ARG A 217 4.82 1.18 21.62
C ARG A 217 5.50 1.89 22.79
N GLU A 218 5.64 3.20 22.68
CA GLU A 218 6.20 4.03 23.72
C GLU A 218 5.11 4.47 24.70
N ARG A 219 5.41 4.48 26.01
CA ARG A 219 4.53 5.05 27.03
C ARG A 219 4.53 6.57 27.00
N ASP A 220 5.67 7.16 26.68
CA ASP A 220 5.83 8.61 26.55
C ASP A 220 5.40 9.06 25.14
N ASN A 221 4.29 9.76 25.06
CA ASN A 221 3.76 10.30 23.80
C ASN A 221 4.66 11.31 23.08
N ARG A 222 5.72 11.79 23.72
CA ARG A 222 6.73 12.67 23.13
C ARG A 222 7.67 11.89 22.23
N LEU A 223 7.89 10.61 22.51
CA LEU A 223 8.57 9.68 21.64
C LEU A 223 7.63 9.29 20.49
N LYS A 224 8.04 9.53 19.27
CA LYS A 224 7.25 9.29 18.07
C LYS A 224 8.02 8.35 17.15
N PRO A 225 8.13 7.05 17.49
CA PRO A 225 9.03 6.14 16.76
C PRO A 225 8.75 6.12 15.26
N GLY A 226 7.47 6.14 14.85
CA GLY A 226 7.13 6.18 13.43
C GLY A 226 7.62 7.42 12.71
N LEU A 227 7.47 8.62 13.30
CA LEU A 227 7.98 9.86 12.71
C LEU A 227 9.50 9.86 12.63
N VAL A 228 10.17 9.38 13.68
CA VAL A 228 11.65 9.31 13.72
C VAL A 228 12.18 8.33 12.68
N CYS A 229 11.61 7.12 12.60
CA CYS A 229 12.06 6.11 11.65
C CYS A 229 11.87 6.57 10.20
N HIS A 230 10.72 7.16 9.87
CA HIS A 230 10.50 7.69 8.52
C HIS A 230 11.40 8.90 8.23
N ALA A 231 11.60 9.82 9.18
CA ALA A 231 12.48 10.97 8.97
C ALA A 231 13.92 10.52 8.65
N LEU A 232 14.47 9.61 9.44
CA LEU A 232 15.82 9.07 9.19
C LEU A 232 15.91 8.32 7.85
N ALA A 233 14.88 7.56 7.47
CA ALA A 233 14.86 6.86 6.20
C ALA A 233 14.76 7.84 5.01
N ILE A 234 13.89 8.85 5.09
CA ILE A 234 13.74 9.88 4.07
C ILE A 234 15.05 10.64 3.85
N GLU A 235 15.69 11.12 4.93
CA GLU A 235 16.96 11.86 4.87
C GLU A 235 18.10 10.98 4.29
N ARG A 236 18.13 9.70 4.67
CA ARG A 236 19.09 8.75 4.11
C ARG A 236 18.89 8.56 2.60
N HIS A 237 17.66 8.29 2.16
CA HIS A 237 17.38 8.11 0.73
C HIS A 237 17.62 9.39 -0.08
N ALA A 238 17.35 10.56 0.52
CA ALA A 238 17.74 11.83 -0.07
C ALA A 238 19.26 11.91 -0.26
N ALA A 239 20.06 11.56 0.75
CA ALA A 239 21.53 11.56 0.67
C ALA A 239 22.07 10.52 -0.32
N GLU A 240 21.39 9.39 -0.50
CA GLU A 240 21.72 8.34 -1.48
C GLU A 240 21.35 8.70 -2.92
N GLY A 241 20.76 9.88 -3.18
CA GLY A 241 20.43 10.33 -4.53
C GLY A 241 19.08 9.86 -5.08
N ARG A 242 18.24 9.20 -4.28
CA ARG A 242 16.90 8.80 -4.70
C ARG A 242 16.03 10.02 -5.02
N SER A 243 15.02 9.85 -5.88
CA SER A 243 14.12 10.93 -6.30
C SER A 243 12.90 11.08 -5.39
N THR A 244 12.32 9.96 -4.96
CA THR A 244 11.02 9.96 -4.30
C THR A 244 10.99 8.95 -3.14
N TYR A 245 10.44 9.38 -2.00
CA TYR A 245 10.02 8.50 -0.91
C TYR A 245 8.50 8.50 -0.80
N ASP A 246 7.88 7.41 -1.23
CA ASP A 246 6.45 7.26 -1.33
C ASP A 246 5.90 6.57 -0.07
N LEU A 247 4.96 7.21 0.59
CA LEU A 247 4.27 6.65 1.76
C LEU A 247 3.03 5.83 1.36
N LEU A 248 2.79 5.66 0.05
CA LEU A 248 1.68 4.91 -0.54
C LEU A 248 0.30 5.49 -0.24
N ALA A 249 -0.76 4.80 -0.71
CA ALA A 249 -2.13 5.26 -0.59
C ALA A 249 -2.66 5.18 0.85
N GLY A 250 -3.67 6.01 1.14
CA GLY A 250 -4.42 6.02 2.39
C GLY A 250 -4.19 7.23 3.27
N GLU A 251 -5.25 7.60 4.00
CA GLU A 251 -5.36 8.85 4.77
C GLU A 251 -4.76 8.80 6.18
N ALA A 252 -3.63 8.13 6.39
CA ALA A 252 -3.02 8.11 7.70
C ALA A 252 -2.44 9.47 8.10
N ARG A 253 -2.72 9.92 9.33
CA ARG A 253 -2.29 11.24 9.83
C ARG A 253 -0.78 11.49 9.68
N TYR A 254 0.05 10.47 9.91
CA TYR A 254 1.50 10.62 9.81
C TYR A 254 1.97 10.90 8.38
N LYS A 255 1.27 10.36 7.35
CA LYS A 255 1.58 10.61 5.93
C LYS A 255 1.43 12.08 5.61
N ARG A 256 0.29 12.67 5.98
CA ARG A 256 0.04 14.13 5.83
C ARG A 256 1.03 15.00 6.62
N SER A 257 1.57 14.46 7.72
CA SER A 257 2.55 15.20 8.51
C SER A 257 3.94 15.21 7.90
N LEU A 258 4.30 14.21 7.11
CA LEU A 258 5.65 14.01 6.58
C LEU A 258 5.79 14.38 5.11
N ALA A 259 4.70 14.33 4.34
CA ALA A 259 4.74 14.43 2.89
C ALA A 259 3.59 15.28 2.34
N ALA A 260 3.80 15.82 1.16
CA ALA A 260 2.73 16.43 0.38
C ALA A 260 1.82 15.35 -0.22
N GLU A 261 0.56 15.71 -0.44
CA GLU A 261 -0.36 14.88 -1.21
C GLU A 261 0.12 14.82 -2.66
N SER A 262 0.16 13.61 -3.20
CA SER A 262 0.51 13.32 -4.58
C SER A 262 -0.73 12.92 -5.37
N ALA A 263 -0.56 12.53 -6.64
CA ALA A 263 -1.68 12.13 -7.48
C ALA A 263 -2.42 10.91 -6.89
N PRO A 264 -3.76 10.96 -6.77
CA PRO A 264 -4.51 9.87 -6.17
C PRO A 264 -4.46 8.61 -7.05
N LEU A 265 -4.52 7.46 -6.39
CA LEU A 265 -4.71 6.18 -7.05
C LEU A 265 -6.19 5.80 -7.06
N VAL A 266 -6.61 5.14 -8.13
CA VAL A 266 -7.98 4.65 -8.31
C VAL A 266 -8.02 3.15 -8.53
N TRP A 267 -9.10 2.53 -8.04
CA TRP A 267 -9.45 1.15 -8.32
C TRP A 267 -10.64 1.14 -9.29
N LEU A 268 -10.46 0.55 -10.44
CA LEU A 268 -11.41 0.62 -11.55
C LEU A 268 -12.00 -0.75 -11.87
N SER A 269 -13.25 -0.74 -12.34
CA SER A 269 -13.83 -1.79 -13.17
C SER A 269 -14.11 -1.21 -14.54
N VAL A 270 -13.53 -1.78 -15.57
CA VAL A 270 -13.71 -1.38 -16.97
C VAL A 270 -14.59 -2.42 -17.66
N PHE A 271 -15.54 -1.97 -18.46
CA PHE A 271 -16.53 -2.79 -19.13
C PHE A 271 -16.55 -2.47 -20.62
N PRO A 272 -16.85 -3.46 -21.48
CA PRO A 272 -16.95 -3.25 -22.94
C PRO A 272 -18.12 -2.36 -23.36
N GLY A 273 -19.05 -2.02 -22.45
CA GLY A 273 -20.17 -1.12 -22.69
C GLY A 273 -21.13 -1.06 -21.51
N ALA A 274 -22.07 -0.10 -21.57
CA ALA A 274 -23.00 0.22 -20.48
C ALA A 274 -23.88 -0.99 -20.04
N LEU A 275 -24.30 -1.84 -20.96
CA LEU A 275 -25.11 -3.03 -20.63
C LEU A 275 -24.33 -4.02 -19.77
N SER A 276 -23.05 -4.24 -20.03
CA SER A 276 -22.18 -5.10 -19.21
C SER A 276 -21.98 -4.49 -17.81
N ALA A 277 -21.79 -3.19 -17.72
CA ALA A 277 -21.69 -2.46 -16.46
C ALA A 277 -22.98 -2.56 -15.64
N TRP A 278 -24.13 -2.35 -16.27
CA TRP A 278 -25.44 -2.46 -15.61
C TRP A 278 -25.71 -3.87 -15.07
N ARG A 279 -25.45 -4.90 -15.88
CA ARG A 279 -25.54 -6.31 -15.44
C ARG A 279 -24.62 -6.62 -14.27
N ALA A 280 -23.43 -6.04 -14.22
CA ALA A 280 -22.49 -6.19 -13.12
C ALA A 280 -22.98 -5.50 -11.84
N ALA A 281 -23.55 -4.29 -11.96
CA ALA A 281 -24.13 -3.55 -10.84
C ALA A 281 -25.31 -4.30 -10.20
N GLY A 282 -26.25 -4.78 -11.01
CA GLY A 282 -27.39 -5.57 -10.54
C GLY A 282 -27.00 -6.84 -9.78
N ARG A 283 -25.97 -7.55 -10.25
CA ARG A 283 -25.44 -8.73 -9.54
C ARG A 283 -24.78 -8.38 -8.21
N ARG A 284 -24.09 -7.25 -8.10
CA ARG A 284 -23.48 -6.79 -6.83
C ARG A 284 -24.56 -6.46 -5.79
N VAL A 285 -25.65 -5.86 -6.20
CA VAL A 285 -26.81 -5.60 -5.33
C VAL A 285 -27.41 -6.92 -4.84
N LEU A 286 -27.67 -7.88 -5.74
CA LEU A 286 -28.19 -9.19 -5.39
C LEU A 286 -27.26 -9.98 -4.47
N ALA A 287 -25.94 -9.92 -4.69
CA ALA A 287 -24.95 -10.57 -3.82
C ALA A 287 -24.93 -9.97 -2.41
N ARG A 288 -25.02 -8.65 -2.28
CA ARG A 288 -25.14 -7.96 -0.98
C ARG A 288 -26.44 -8.34 -0.26
N TRP A 289 -27.54 -8.40 -0.97
CA TRP A 289 -28.83 -8.86 -0.43
C TRP A 289 -28.75 -10.29 0.12
N ARG A 290 -28.17 -11.21 -0.66
CA ARG A 290 -27.98 -12.61 -0.23
C ARG A 290 -27.06 -12.71 0.99
N ALA A 291 -25.96 -11.95 1.05
CA ALA A 291 -25.07 -11.93 2.20
C ALA A 291 -25.77 -11.38 3.45
N ALA A 292 -26.57 -10.34 3.32
CA ALA A 292 -27.35 -9.76 4.41
C ALA A 292 -28.41 -10.73 4.94
N THR A 293 -29.10 -11.46 4.05
CA THR A 293 -30.12 -12.47 4.44
C THR A 293 -29.48 -13.71 5.10
N VAL A 294 -28.28 -14.11 4.69
CA VAL A 294 -27.53 -15.21 5.34
C VAL A 294 -27.06 -14.80 6.74
N ASN A 295 -26.56 -13.57 6.90
CA ASN A 295 -26.20 -13.06 8.21
C ASN A 295 -27.40 -12.88 9.14
N ALA A 296 -28.54 -12.39 8.64
CA ALA A 296 -29.76 -12.27 9.44
C ALA A 296 -30.25 -13.63 9.96
N ARG A 297 -30.21 -14.67 9.11
CA ARG A 297 -30.59 -16.04 9.53
C ARG A 297 -29.59 -16.68 10.50
N ARG A 298 -28.31 -16.27 10.48
CA ARG A 298 -27.30 -16.73 11.46
C ARG A 298 -27.53 -16.13 12.84
N THR A 299 -27.93 -14.85 12.92
CA THR A 299 -28.26 -14.18 14.18
C THR A 299 -29.58 -14.66 14.78
N GLU A 300 -30.53 -15.17 13.98
CA GLU A 300 -31.78 -15.76 14.48
C GLU A 300 -31.62 -17.19 15.03
N HIS A 301 -30.51 -17.89 14.74
CA HIS A 301 -30.23 -19.24 15.23
C HIS A 301 -29.31 -19.28 16.46
N GLU A 302 -28.74 -18.15 16.91
CA GLU A 302 -28.08 -18.00 18.22
C GLU A 302 -29.12 -17.52 19.24
N ASP A 303 -30.07 -18.40 19.56
CA ASP A 303 -31.04 -18.19 20.64
C ASP A 303 -30.31 -18.27 22.00
N PRO A 304 -30.51 -17.31 22.91
CA PRO A 304 -29.81 -17.30 24.17
C PRO A 304 -30.33 -18.44 25.05
N ALA A 305 -29.39 -19.23 25.58
CA ALA A 305 -29.68 -20.26 26.57
C ALA A 305 -30.56 -19.71 27.73
N PRO A 306 -31.53 -20.49 28.22
CA PRO A 306 -32.43 -20.04 29.28
C PRO A 306 -31.63 -19.74 30.56
N ARG A 307 -31.88 -18.56 31.13
CA ARG A 307 -31.39 -18.20 32.45
C ARG A 307 -32.08 -19.13 33.46
N ALA A 308 -31.28 -19.95 34.15
CA ALA A 308 -31.66 -20.62 35.39
C ALA A 308 -31.14 -19.80 36.59
#